data_ed1d6201d52e92e0c5d1202d5481eca3
#
_entry.id   ed1d6201d52e92e0c5d1202d5481eca3
#
_cell.length_a   1.000
_cell.length_b   1.000
_cell.length_c   1.000
_cell.angle_alpha   90.00
_cell.angle_beta   90.00
_cell.angle_gamma   90.00
#
_symmetry.space_group_name_H-M   'P 1'
#
loop_
_entity.id
_entity.type
_entity.pdbx_description
1 polymer ?
#
loop_
_entity_poly.entity_id
_entity_poly.type
_entity_poly.pdbx_seq_one_letter_code
_entity_poly.pdbx_strand_id
1 'polypeptide(L)'
;VVAQREEALAKQLAEMRTRKKKLVDPLQFEMSIQAEDLSSYVPSFGWEMMPASDKQVAALEKFGIFPDQIDNAGKATMLLDRLGKRREEGLTTPKQIRFLESRGFQHVGTWDFDGARHLIDRIAANGWRVPHDVDPGKYIPRSQF
;
A
#
# COMPACT_ATOMS: atom_id res chain seq x y z
N VAL A 1 -28.33 -23.06 14.61
CA VAL A 1 -27.10 -22.75 15.34
C VAL A 1 -25.89 -22.94 14.45
N VAL A 2 -25.75 -24.13 13.82
CA VAL A 2 -24.64 -24.37 12.87
C VAL A 2 -24.75 -23.45 11.65
N ALA A 3 -25.97 -23.29 11.10
CA ALA A 3 -26.22 -22.41 9.96
C ALA A 3 -25.86 -20.94 10.26
N GLN A 4 -26.17 -20.47 11.47
CA GLN A 4 -25.82 -19.10 11.89
C GLN A 4 -24.30 -18.90 11.99
N ARG A 5 -23.58 -19.88 12.46
CA ARG A 5 -22.10 -19.84 12.51
C ARG A 5 -21.49 -19.82 11.12
N GLU A 6 -22.03 -20.62 10.21
CA GLU A 6 -21.57 -20.66 8.82
C GLU A 6 -21.83 -19.33 8.11
N GLU A 7 -23.00 -18.72 8.34
CA GLU A 7 -23.32 -17.41 7.78
C GLU A 7 -22.40 -16.32 8.33
N ALA A 8 -22.13 -16.33 9.64
CA ALA A 8 -21.22 -15.36 10.26
C ALA A 8 -19.80 -15.51 9.73
N LEU A 9 -19.33 -16.74 9.57
CA LEU A 9 -18.00 -17.01 9.03
C LEU A 9 -17.90 -16.56 7.56
N ALA A 10 -18.92 -16.87 6.75
CA ALA A 10 -18.95 -16.44 5.35
C ALA A 10 -18.92 -14.93 5.23
N LYS A 11 -19.65 -14.23 6.11
CA LYS A 11 -19.67 -12.75 6.13
C LYS A 11 -18.29 -12.20 6.48
N GLN A 12 -17.63 -12.77 7.50
CA GLN A 12 -16.27 -12.36 7.90
C GLN A 12 -15.28 -12.58 6.77
N LEU A 13 -15.34 -13.70 6.07
CA LEU A 13 -14.47 -13.99 4.94
C LEU A 13 -14.69 -13.01 3.78
N ALA A 14 -15.96 -12.67 3.50
CA ALA A 14 -16.30 -11.69 2.46
C ALA A 14 -15.77 -10.31 2.81
N GLU A 15 -15.91 -9.88 4.06
CA GLU A 15 -15.37 -8.60 4.54
C GLU A 15 -13.86 -8.56 4.44
N MET A 16 -13.17 -9.64 4.80
CA MET A 16 -11.72 -9.76 4.69
C MET A 16 -11.27 -9.66 3.23
N ARG A 17 -11.96 -10.33 2.31
CA ARG A 17 -11.64 -10.24 0.88
C ARG A 17 -11.81 -8.83 0.34
N THR A 18 -12.86 -8.14 0.77
CA THR A 18 -13.10 -6.73 0.39
C THR A 18 -11.98 -5.83 0.90
N ARG A 19 -11.55 -6.03 2.14
CA ARG A 19 -10.43 -5.28 2.72
C ARG A 19 -9.13 -5.52 1.95
N LYS A 20 -8.82 -6.77 1.61
CA LYS A 20 -7.63 -7.12 0.82
C LYS A 20 -7.63 -6.47 -0.56
N LYS A 21 -8.80 -6.31 -1.18
CA LYS A 21 -8.90 -5.64 -2.48
C LYS A 21 -8.63 -4.13 -2.37
N LYS A 22 -9.07 -3.51 -1.29
CA LYS A 22 -8.96 -2.06 -1.08
C LYS A 22 -7.60 -1.65 -0.52
N LEU A 23 -6.97 -2.53 0.26
CA LEU A 23 -5.75 -2.22 0.99
C LEU A 23 -4.55 -2.93 0.35
N VAL A 24 -3.39 -2.31 0.49
CA VAL A 24 -2.15 -2.78 -0.11
C VAL A 24 -1.41 -3.68 0.88
N ASP A 25 -0.90 -4.81 0.40
CA ASP A 25 -0.06 -5.70 1.18
C ASP A 25 1.22 -4.97 1.60
N PRO A 26 1.56 -4.96 2.91
CA PRO A 26 2.72 -4.22 3.40
C PRO A 26 4.05 -4.70 2.80
N LEU A 27 4.23 -6.00 2.63
CA LEU A 27 5.47 -6.51 2.05
C LEU A 27 5.64 -6.07 0.60
N GLN A 28 4.56 -6.10 -0.18
CA GLN A 28 4.60 -5.63 -1.56
C GLN A 28 4.97 -4.15 -1.62
N PHE A 29 4.37 -3.32 -0.75
CA PHE A 29 4.70 -1.91 -0.65
C PHE A 29 6.19 -1.70 -0.29
N GLU A 30 6.69 -2.40 0.71
CA GLU A 30 8.08 -2.32 1.14
C GLU A 30 9.05 -2.67 0.00
N MET A 31 8.73 -3.70 -0.76
CA MET A 31 9.52 -4.09 -1.92
C MET A 31 9.47 -3.03 -3.02
N SER A 32 8.31 -2.45 -3.27
CA SER A 32 8.13 -1.42 -4.29
C SER A 32 8.93 -0.15 -4.00
N ILE A 33 9.07 0.22 -2.74
CA ILE A 33 9.88 1.39 -2.33
C ILE A 33 11.31 1.01 -2.00
N GLN A 34 11.69 -0.25 -2.17
CA GLN A 34 13.04 -0.77 -1.89
C GLN A 34 13.49 -0.54 -0.44
N ALA A 35 12.58 -0.73 0.50
CA ALA A 35 12.82 -0.52 1.93
C ALA A 35 13.23 -1.82 2.61
N GLU A 36 14.46 -2.25 2.42
CA GLU A 36 15.00 -3.46 3.05
C GLU A 36 15.00 -3.37 4.57
N ASP A 37 15.21 -2.18 5.11
CA ASP A 37 15.17 -1.92 6.55
C ASP A 37 13.81 -2.27 7.15
N LEU A 38 12.72 -2.06 6.39
CA LEU A 38 11.38 -2.44 6.83
C LEU A 38 11.13 -3.93 6.67
N SER A 39 11.48 -4.50 5.53
CA SER A 39 11.19 -5.91 5.24
C SER A 39 12.04 -6.87 6.07
N SER A 40 13.23 -6.47 6.47
CA SER A 40 14.13 -7.28 7.29
C SER A 40 14.05 -6.97 8.79
N TYR A 41 13.16 -6.07 9.20
CA TYR A 41 13.04 -5.66 10.59
C TYR A 41 12.65 -6.82 11.50
N VAL A 42 13.36 -6.94 12.62
CA VAL A 42 13.07 -7.92 13.67
C VAL A 42 12.97 -7.17 15.00
N PRO A 43 11.87 -7.33 15.75
CA PRO A 43 11.73 -6.65 17.03
C PRO A 43 12.74 -7.16 18.05
N SER A 44 13.33 -6.23 18.81
CA SER A 44 14.38 -6.55 19.82
C SER A 44 13.95 -6.24 21.24
N PHE A 45 13.12 -5.22 21.46
CA PHE A 45 12.71 -4.78 22.79
C PHE A 45 11.26 -5.20 23.08
N GLY A 46 10.92 -5.28 24.36
CA GLY A 46 9.61 -5.77 24.81
C GLY A 46 8.43 -5.06 24.14
N TRP A 47 8.46 -3.71 24.09
CA TRP A 47 7.36 -2.96 23.48
C TRP A 47 7.22 -3.23 21.97
N GLU A 48 8.34 -3.48 21.30
CA GLU A 48 8.35 -3.77 19.87
C GLU A 48 7.65 -5.09 19.56
N MET A 49 7.76 -6.06 20.48
CA MET A 49 7.17 -7.39 20.32
C MET A 49 5.67 -7.43 20.62
N MET A 50 5.15 -6.39 21.26
CA MET A 50 3.72 -6.33 21.56
C MET A 50 2.90 -6.18 20.28
N PRO A 51 1.63 -6.62 20.27
CA PRO A 51 0.78 -6.43 19.11
C PRO A 51 0.66 -4.95 18.73
N ALA A 52 0.48 -4.67 17.44
CA ALA A 52 0.18 -3.32 16.99
C ALA A 52 -1.08 -2.82 17.69
N SER A 53 -1.08 -1.55 18.14
CA SER A 53 -2.22 -0.97 18.81
C SER A 53 -3.38 -0.71 17.84
N ASP A 54 -4.59 -0.57 18.37
CA ASP A 54 -5.76 -0.24 17.54
C ASP A 54 -5.57 1.06 16.77
N LYS A 55 -4.89 2.04 17.37
CA LYS A 55 -4.58 3.31 16.72
C LYS A 55 -3.60 3.10 15.57
N GLN A 56 -2.61 2.24 15.74
CA GLN A 56 -1.65 1.91 14.67
C GLN A 56 -2.34 1.19 13.53
N VAL A 57 -3.19 0.22 13.83
CA VAL A 57 -3.97 -0.50 12.81
C VAL A 57 -4.83 0.47 12.02
N ALA A 58 -5.56 1.36 12.70
CA ALA A 58 -6.40 2.36 12.03
C ALA A 58 -5.58 3.32 11.16
N ALA A 59 -4.42 3.74 11.64
CA ALA A 59 -3.53 4.64 10.90
C ALA A 59 -2.98 3.96 9.63
N LEU A 60 -2.58 2.70 9.73
CA LEU A 60 -2.12 1.92 8.57
C LEU A 60 -3.21 1.81 7.51
N GLU A 61 -4.45 1.53 7.92
CA GLU A 61 -5.58 1.47 7.00
C GLU A 61 -5.84 2.81 6.31
N LYS A 62 -5.68 3.93 7.02
CA LYS A 62 -5.80 5.26 6.43
C LYS A 62 -4.76 5.51 5.35
N PHE A 63 -3.55 4.98 5.52
CA PHE A 63 -2.52 5.06 4.50
C PHE A 63 -2.74 4.07 3.35
N GLY A 64 -3.74 3.21 3.45
CA GLY A 64 -4.04 2.22 2.43
C GLY A 64 -3.30 0.90 2.58
N ILE A 65 -2.70 0.64 3.73
CA ILE A 65 -1.96 -0.60 4.03
C ILE A 65 -2.87 -1.60 4.74
N PHE A 66 -2.82 -2.85 4.29
CA PHE A 66 -3.53 -3.97 4.93
C PHE A 66 -2.77 -4.38 6.20
N PRO A 67 -3.38 -4.21 7.39
CA PRO A 67 -2.62 -4.33 8.64
C PRO A 67 -2.58 -5.73 9.24
N ASP A 68 -3.36 -6.68 8.73
CA ASP A 68 -3.58 -7.98 9.36
C ASP A 68 -2.31 -8.84 9.48
N GLN A 69 -1.30 -8.56 8.65
CA GLN A 69 -0.03 -9.29 8.67
C GLN A 69 1.07 -8.58 9.48
N ILE A 70 0.73 -7.44 10.10
CA ILE A 70 1.69 -6.70 10.91
C ILE A 70 1.52 -7.13 12.36
N ASP A 71 2.40 -8.04 12.80
CA ASP A 71 2.25 -8.77 14.06
C ASP A 71 2.70 -7.99 15.28
N ASN A 72 3.48 -6.93 15.11
CA ASN A 72 4.09 -6.27 16.26
C ASN A 72 4.11 -4.76 16.13
N ALA A 73 4.15 -4.09 17.29
CA ALA A 73 4.12 -2.64 17.40
C ALA A 73 5.37 -1.98 16.82
N GLY A 74 6.52 -2.65 16.91
CA GLY A 74 7.76 -2.13 16.35
C GLY A 74 7.68 -1.96 14.85
N LYS A 75 7.20 -2.99 14.16
CA LYS A 75 7.00 -2.94 12.70
C LYS A 75 5.98 -1.89 12.32
N ALA A 76 4.85 -1.83 13.05
CA ALA A 76 3.82 -0.83 12.79
C ALA A 76 4.38 0.59 12.94
N THR A 77 5.19 0.84 13.96
CA THR A 77 5.83 2.14 14.19
C THR A 77 6.75 2.53 13.03
N MET A 78 7.63 1.63 12.62
CA MET A 78 8.56 1.90 11.51
C MET A 78 7.83 2.16 10.20
N LEU A 79 6.82 1.36 9.92
CA LEU A 79 6.06 1.51 8.67
C LEU A 79 5.27 2.81 8.65
N LEU A 80 4.63 3.16 9.77
CA LEU A 80 3.90 4.43 9.89
C LEU A 80 4.84 5.64 9.74
N ASP A 81 6.02 5.58 10.34
CA ASP A 81 7.02 6.64 10.19
C ASP A 81 7.43 6.83 8.73
N ARG A 82 7.66 5.74 8.02
CA ARG A 82 8.01 5.79 6.60
C ARG A 82 6.85 6.34 5.75
N LEU A 83 5.63 5.91 6.02
CA LEU A 83 4.45 6.40 5.31
C LEU A 83 4.23 7.89 5.53
N GLY A 84 4.37 8.35 6.78
CA GLY A 84 4.27 9.77 7.11
C GLY A 84 5.35 10.61 6.43
N LYS A 85 6.58 10.13 6.43
CA LYS A 85 7.69 10.82 5.78
C LYS A 85 7.49 10.93 4.28
N ARG A 86 7.06 9.84 3.63
CA ARG A 86 6.78 9.85 2.20
C ARG A 86 5.69 10.85 1.85
N ARG A 87 4.65 10.93 2.69
CA ARG A 87 3.56 11.90 2.52
C ARG A 87 4.07 13.33 2.61
N GLU A 88 4.91 13.63 3.58
CA GLU A 88 5.53 14.96 3.74
C GLU A 88 6.39 15.32 2.53
N GLU A 89 7.09 14.35 1.97
CA GLU A 89 7.94 14.53 0.79
C GLU A 89 7.13 14.57 -0.53
N GLY A 90 5.83 14.34 -0.47
CA GLY A 90 4.96 14.36 -1.65
C GLY A 90 5.18 13.19 -2.60
N LEU A 91 5.61 12.04 -2.08
CA LEU A 91 5.84 10.84 -2.88
C LEU A 91 4.54 10.05 -3.11
N THR A 92 4.61 9.08 -4.00
CA THR A 92 3.47 8.23 -4.34
C THR A 92 2.91 7.49 -3.11
N THR A 93 1.59 7.29 -3.13
CA THR A 93 0.89 6.52 -2.09
C THR A 93 0.96 5.01 -2.39
N PRO A 94 0.75 4.16 -1.38
CA PRO A 94 0.70 2.71 -1.63
C PRO A 94 -0.32 2.31 -2.72
N LYS A 95 -1.47 2.95 -2.74
CA LYS A 95 -2.51 2.65 -3.75
C LYS A 95 -2.10 3.07 -5.15
N GLN A 96 -1.47 4.23 -5.29
CA GLN A 96 -0.94 4.68 -6.58
C GLN A 96 0.13 3.71 -7.10
N ILE A 97 1.04 3.31 -6.23
CA ILE A 97 2.11 2.36 -6.58
C ILE A 97 1.51 1.06 -7.08
N ARG A 98 0.60 0.48 -6.31
CA ARG A 98 -0.02 -0.80 -6.67
C ARG A 98 -0.75 -0.71 -8.01
N PHE A 99 -1.54 0.33 -8.21
CA PHE A 99 -2.30 0.49 -9.44
C PHE A 99 -1.38 0.62 -10.65
N LEU A 100 -0.39 1.50 -10.57
CA LEU A 100 0.51 1.75 -11.70
C LEU A 100 1.44 0.57 -11.97
N GLU A 101 1.95 -0.10 -10.94
CA GLU A 101 2.75 -1.30 -11.14
C GLU A 101 1.94 -2.42 -11.78
N SER A 102 0.64 -2.52 -11.46
CA SER A 102 -0.24 -3.50 -12.09
C SER A 102 -0.44 -3.25 -13.58
N ARG A 103 -0.17 -2.03 -14.04
CA ARG A 103 -0.23 -1.64 -15.45
C ARG A 103 1.14 -1.71 -16.14
N GLY A 104 2.17 -2.19 -15.45
CA GLY A 104 3.50 -2.37 -16.00
C GLY A 104 4.45 -1.20 -15.81
N PHE A 105 4.04 -0.13 -15.12
CA PHE A 105 4.92 1.00 -14.84
C PHE A 105 6.02 0.62 -13.88
N GLN A 106 7.21 1.18 -14.07
CA GLN A 106 8.42 0.85 -13.33
C GLN A 106 8.84 1.99 -12.42
N HIS A 107 9.45 1.65 -11.27
CA HIS A 107 10.01 2.64 -10.34
C HIS A 107 8.99 3.63 -9.77
N VAL A 108 7.72 3.24 -9.70
CA VAL A 108 6.63 4.11 -9.25
C VAL A 108 6.86 4.61 -7.81
N GLY A 109 7.56 3.83 -6.99
CA GLY A 109 7.90 4.25 -5.63
C GLY A 109 8.79 5.49 -5.54
N THR A 110 9.47 5.85 -6.65
CA THR A 110 10.32 7.05 -6.71
C THR A 110 9.59 8.28 -7.25
N TRP A 111 8.38 8.11 -7.77
CA TRP A 111 7.61 9.21 -8.36
C TRP A 111 6.99 10.08 -7.28
N ASP A 112 6.61 11.30 -7.66
CA ASP A 112 5.81 12.15 -6.78
C ASP A 112 4.30 11.86 -6.94
N PHE A 113 3.55 12.32 -5.94
CA PHE A 113 2.10 12.14 -5.90
C PHE A 113 1.40 12.76 -7.12
N ASP A 114 1.78 13.97 -7.47
CA ASP A 114 1.13 14.72 -8.56
C ASP A 114 1.40 14.08 -9.92
N GLY A 115 2.62 13.63 -10.18
CA GLY A 115 2.96 12.95 -11.41
C GLY A 115 2.17 11.67 -11.59
N ALA A 116 2.06 10.88 -10.52
CA ALA A 116 1.27 9.66 -10.53
C ALA A 116 -0.23 9.97 -10.72
N ARG A 117 -0.74 10.98 -10.04
CA ARG A 117 -2.16 11.36 -10.15
C ARG A 117 -2.52 11.78 -11.57
N HIS A 118 -1.69 12.58 -12.23
CA HIS A 118 -1.93 12.99 -13.61
C HIS A 118 -2.00 11.80 -14.56
N LEU A 119 -1.08 10.85 -14.39
CA LEU A 119 -1.08 9.65 -15.23
C LEU A 119 -2.31 8.79 -14.98
N ILE A 120 -2.69 8.59 -13.71
CA ILE A 120 -3.89 7.82 -13.36
C ILE A 120 -5.14 8.49 -13.95
N ASP A 121 -5.23 9.83 -13.90
CA ASP A 121 -6.35 10.57 -14.49
C ASP A 121 -6.41 10.34 -16.01
N ARG A 122 -5.26 10.32 -16.70
CA ARG A 122 -5.21 10.02 -18.13
C ARG A 122 -5.67 8.60 -18.42
N ILE A 123 -5.26 7.65 -17.60
CA ILE A 123 -5.68 6.25 -17.73
C ILE A 123 -7.20 6.12 -17.53
N ALA A 124 -7.73 6.79 -16.50
CA ALA A 124 -9.16 6.81 -16.24
C ALA A 124 -9.95 7.41 -17.40
N ALA A 125 -9.46 8.51 -17.97
CA ALA A 125 -10.09 9.17 -19.12
C ALA A 125 -10.03 8.29 -20.38
N ASN A 126 -9.10 7.35 -20.45
CA ASN A 126 -8.94 6.42 -21.56
C ASN A 126 -9.61 5.05 -21.30
N GLY A 127 -10.67 5.03 -20.50
CA GLY A 127 -11.41 3.81 -20.17
C GLY A 127 -10.62 2.84 -19.30
N TRP A 128 -9.77 3.34 -18.44
CA TRP A 128 -8.91 2.56 -17.54
C TRP A 128 -7.87 1.71 -18.27
N ARG A 129 -7.53 2.13 -19.48
CA ARG A 129 -6.49 1.48 -20.30
C ARG A 129 -5.32 2.45 -20.44
N VAL A 130 -4.11 1.89 -20.50
CA VAL A 130 -2.92 2.70 -20.75
C VAL A 130 -3.03 3.34 -22.15
N PRO A 131 -2.86 4.67 -22.29
CA PRO A 131 -2.89 5.32 -23.60
C PRO A 131 -1.83 4.77 -24.55
N HIS A 132 -2.12 4.75 -25.84
CA HIS A 132 -1.22 4.18 -26.87
C HIS A 132 0.13 4.90 -26.95
N ASP A 133 0.17 6.19 -26.62
CA ASP A 133 1.39 7.00 -26.66
C ASP A 133 2.27 6.81 -25.40
N VAL A 134 1.84 5.99 -24.45
CA VAL A 134 2.57 5.73 -23.20
C VAL A 134 3.10 4.30 -23.19
N ASP A 135 4.43 4.17 -23.05
CA ASP A 135 5.09 2.88 -22.84
C ASP A 135 5.35 2.72 -21.33
N PRO A 136 4.60 1.83 -20.64
CA PRO A 136 4.75 1.69 -19.20
C PRO A 136 6.17 1.38 -18.75
N GLY A 137 6.91 0.58 -19.50
CA GLY A 137 8.28 0.20 -19.14
C GLY A 137 9.28 1.34 -19.19
N LYS A 138 8.95 2.42 -19.90
CA LYS A 138 9.87 3.55 -20.13
C LYS A 138 9.33 4.88 -19.62
N TYR A 139 8.09 4.92 -19.18
CA TYR A 139 7.45 6.17 -18.79
C TYR A 139 8.07 6.75 -17.52
N ILE A 140 8.36 8.06 -17.56
CA ILE A 140 8.82 8.84 -16.42
C ILE A 140 7.95 10.09 -16.32
N PRO A 141 7.36 10.40 -15.14
CA PRO A 141 6.56 11.60 -14.97
C PRO A 141 7.38 12.88 -15.21
N ARG A 142 6.74 13.90 -15.79
CA ARG A 142 7.40 15.18 -16.08
C ARG A 142 7.98 15.85 -14.85
N SER A 143 7.34 15.70 -13.71
CA SER A 143 7.77 16.29 -12.44
C SER A 143 9.13 15.76 -11.97
N GLN A 144 9.65 14.72 -12.61
CA GLN A 144 10.95 14.13 -12.28
C GLN A 144 12.11 14.64 -13.17
N PHE A 145 11.82 15.50 -14.10
CA PHE A 145 12.84 16.12 -14.96
C PHE A 145 13.38 17.42 -14.39
#